data_1a92b0bd2f09ee11c521361cd4adbd3e
#
_entry.id   1a92b0bd2f09ee11c521361cd4adbd3e
#
_cell.length_a   1.000
_cell.length_b   1.000
_cell.length_c   1.000
_cell.angle_alpha   90.00
_cell.angle_beta   90.00
_cell.angle_gamma   90.00
#
_symmetry.space_group_name_H-M   'P 1'
#
loop_
_entity.id
_entity.type
_entity.pdbx_description
1 polymer ?
#
loop_
_entity_poly.entity_id
_entity_poly.type
_entity_poly.pdbx_seq_one_letter_code
_entity_poly.pdbx_strand_id
1 'polypeptide(L)'
;MSGNRTGKKTFDMAKRLILCLVIFAAFYFLMPSYSFAQTPSTGSPFFSINVEQEEDPGQVSVVLQIFLLLTVLSIAPALLIMMTSFTRIAIVLSVLRQAIGTHSMPPNQIILGLALFLTFFIMAPVWEKVNTEAIQPYLEKEITQKQALENAFKPIRSFMFKQTREKDLAMLVEISNTARPKNKDDIPTSVLIPSFILSELKTAFQMAFMLYVPFLVIDMVVASVLLSMGMMMLPPIMISLPFKLMLFVLADGWYLIVGSLVKSFG
;
A
#
# COMPACT_ATOMS: atom_id res chain seq x y z
N MET A 1 6.57 14.74 -51.73
CA MET A 1 7.79 15.11 -51.00
C MET A 1 7.46 15.34 -49.52
N SER A 2 7.19 14.28 -48.73
CA SER A 2 6.79 14.40 -47.32
C SER A 2 7.41 13.35 -46.39
N GLY A 3 8.52 12.72 -46.78
CA GLY A 3 9.07 11.56 -46.03
C GLY A 3 10.29 11.81 -45.12
N ASN A 4 10.78 13.05 -44.97
CA ASN A 4 12.10 13.27 -44.31
C ASN A 4 12.09 14.08 -43.00
N ARG A 5 10.92 14.38 -42.42
CA ARG A 5 10.85 15.15 -41.15
C ARG A 5 10.67 14.29 -39.87
N THR A 6 10.16 13.08 -40.00
CA THR A 6 9.95 12.17 -38.86
C THR A 6 11.22 11.46 -38.42
N GLY A 7 12.09 11.06 -39.36
CA GLY A 7 13.36 10.41 -39.08
C GLY A 7 14.39 11.29 -38.33
N LYS A 8 14.36 12.61 -38.60
CA LYS A 8 15.27 13.57 -37.97
C LYS A 8 14.89 13.84 -36.50
N LYS A 9 13.58 13.87 -36.17
CA LYS A 9 13.09 14.06 -34.78
C LYS A 9 13.36 12.85 -33.90
N THR A 10 13.21 11.63 -34.40
CA THR A 10 13.51 10.39 -33.62
C THR A 10 15.02 10.24 -33.39
N PHE A 11 15.86 10.65 -34.36
CA PHE A 11 17.31 10.63 -34.21
C PHE A 11 17.82 11.67 -33.20
N ASP A 12 17.22 12.87 -33.15
CA ASP A 12 17.55 13.90 -32.18
C ASP A 12 17.04 13.54 -30.76
N MET A 13 15.90 12.86 -30.63
CA MET A 13 15.43 12.32 -29.36
C MET A 13 16.36 11.22 -28.82
N ALA A 14 16.79 10.31 -29.68
CA ALA A 14 17.72 9.24 -29.28
C ALA A 14 19.10 9.83 -28.84
N LYS A 15 19.62 10.83 -29.54
CA LYS A 15 20.85 11.54 -29.12
C LYS A 15 20.70 12.23 -27.77
N ARG A 16 19.58 12.88 -27.50
CA ARG A 16 19.31 13.52 -26.20
C ARG A 16 19.21 12.50 -25.08
N LEU A 17 18.57 11.34 -25.33
CA LEU A 17 18.45 10.25 -24.36
C LEU A 17 19.82 9.61 -24.04
N ILE A 18 20.66 9.40 -25.05
CA ILE A 18 22.03 8.91 -24.91
C ILE A 18 22.88 9.94 -24.14
N LEU A 19 22.73 11.22 -24.45
CA LEU A 19 23.45 12.30 -23.76
C LEU A 19 23.07 12.37 -22.28
N CYS A 20 21.77 12.25 -21.94
CA CYS A 20 21.30 12.19 -20.57
C CYS A 20 21.82 10.96 -19.82
N LEU A 21 21.87 9.80 -20.47
CA LEU A 21 22.44 8.57 -19.89
C LEU A 21 23.93 8.69 -19.64
N VAL A 22 24.68 9.29 -20.56
CA VAL A 22 26.12 9.55 -20.41
C VAL A 22 26.39 10.54 -19.28
N ILE A 23 25.59 11.62 -19.19
CA ILE A 23 25.71 12.61 -18.09
C ILE A 23 25.37 11.96 -16.75
N PHE A 24 24.36 11.12 -16.67
CA PHE A 24 23.98 10.39 -15.46
C PHE A 24 25.06 9.38 -15.05
N ALA A 25 25.64 8.66 -16.00
CA ALA A 25 26.74 7.75 -15.75
C ALA A 25 28.02 8.49 -15.33
N ALA A 26 28.34 9.64 -15.96
CA ALA A 26 29.47 10.49 -15.57
C ALA A 26 29.27 11.09 -14.17
N PHE A 27 28.06 11.49 -13.82
CA PHE A 27 27.72 11.97 -12.47
C PHE A 27 27.88 10.87 -11.41
N TYR A 28 27.50 9.63 -11.74
CA TYR A 28 27.68 8.47 -10.86
C TYR A 28 29.16 8.10 -10.66
N PHE A 29 30.00 8.30 -11.69
CA PHE A 29 31.43 8.02 -11.64
C PHE A 29 32.25 9.14 -10.99
N LEU A 30 31.71 10.36 -10.96
CA LEU A 30 32.33 11.54 -10.31
C LEU A 30 31.94 11.69 -8.84
N MET A 31 31.06 10.84 -8.30
CA MET A 31 30.85 10.81 -6.85
C MET A 31 32.09 10.22 -6.20
N PRO A 32 32.87 11.01 -5.43
CA PRO A 32 34.04 10.49 -4.73
C PRO A 32 33.54 9.40 -3.76
N SER A 33 34.09 8.21 -3.91
CA SER A 33 33.95 7.14 -2.92
C SER A 33 34.58 7.65 -1.62
N TYR A 34 33.75 8.14 -0.71
CA TYR A 34 34.19 8.50 0.63
C TYR A 34 34.60 7.20 1.35
N SER A 35 35.90 6.85 1.25
CA SER A 35 36.52 5.91 2.16
C SER A 35 36.45 6.51 3.56
N PHE A 36 35.65 5.95 4.42
CA PHE A 36 35.69 6.26 5.85
C PHE A 36 36.98 5.73 6.44
N ALA A 37 38.05 6.52 6.35
CA ALA A 37 39.20 6.35 7.22
C ALA A 37 38.79 6.77 8.62
N GLN A 38 38.72 5.83 9.54
CA GLN A 38 38.53 6.09 10.96
C GLN A 38 39.74 6.88 11.49
N THR A 39 39.58 8.19 11.71
CA THR A 39 40.41 8.97 12.61
C THR A 39 39.65 9.24 13.89
N PRO A 40 40.26 9.10 15.07
CA PRO A 40 39.58 9.30 16.32
C PRO A 40 39.36 10.78 16.61
N SER A 41 38.14 11.11 16.97
CA SER A 41 37.69 12.27 17.73
C SER A 41 37.99 13.66 17.18
N THR A 42 36.95 14.34 16.89
CA THR A 42 36.45 15.64 17.46
C THR A 42 35.27 16.09 16.63
N GLY A 43 34.09 16.11 17.27
CA GLY A 43 32.95 16.99 16.86
C GLY A 43 32.38 16.76 15.47
N SER A 44 31.53 15.76 15.28
CA SER A 44 30.63 15.73 14.13
C SER A 44 29.54 16.80 14.32
N PRO A 45 29.37 17.73 13.34
CA PRO A 45 28.35 18.79 13.43
C PRO A 45 26.99 18.32 12.90
N PHE A 46 26.65 17.05 13.09
CA PHE A 46 25.31 16.55 12.79
C PHE A 46 24.61 16.23 14.09
N PHE A 47 23.72 17.17 14.49
CA PHE A 47 22.88 17.07 15.67
C PHE A 47 23.64 16.78 16.98
N SER A 48 24.51 17.69 17.37
CA SER A 48 24.78 17.84 18.79
C SER A 48 23.52 18.50 19.39
N ILE A 49 22.59 17.70 19.90
CA ILE A 49 21.64 18.17 20.90
C ILE A 49 22.53 18.43 22.13
N ASN A 50 23.08 19.61 22.23
CA ASN A 50 23.61 20.11 23.49
C ASN A 50 22.38 20.28 24.37
N VAL A 51 22.07 19.25 25.13
CA VAL A 51 21.27 19.36 26.32
C VAL A 51 22.20 19.99 27.35
N GLU A 52 22.54 21.28 27.16
CA GLU A 52 23.02 22.09 28.26
C GLU A 52 21.89 22.10 29.27
N GLN A 53 22.23 21.68 30.47
CA GLN A 53 21.37 21.68 31.66
C GLN A 53 21.03 23.13 32.06
N GLU A 54 20.40 23.88 31.17
CA GLU A 54 19.60 25.02 31.57
C GLU A 54 18.16 24.54 31.68
N GLU A 55 17.69 24.55 32.93
CA GLU A 55 16.33 24.20 33.33
C GLU A 55 15.30 25.22 32.81
N ASP A 56 15.35 25.53 31.51
CA ASP A 56 14.31 26.34 30.87
C ASP A 56 13.23 25.38 30.33
N PRO A 57 12.05 25.34 30.96
CA PRO A 57 10.93 24.48 30.53
C PRO A 57 10.54 24.72 29.07
N GLY A 58 10.91 25.86 28.49
CA GLY A 58 10.63 26.21 27.11
C GLY A 58 11.43 25.38 26.10
N GLN A 59 12.71 25.12 26.35
CA GLN A 59 13.57 24.37 25.42
C GLN A 59 13.23 22.86 25.40
N VAL A 60 12.95 22.27 26.55
CA VAL A 60 12.48 20.89 26.68
C VAL A 60 11.16 20.71 25.91
N SER A 61 10.28 21.72 25.97
CA SER A 61 9.02 21.71 25.22
C SER A 61 9.25 21.66 23.70
N VAL A 62 10.21 22.40 23.15
CA VAL A 62 10.50 22.42 21.70
C VAL A 62 11.09 21.08 21.25
N VAL A 63 12.03 20.50 21.98
CA VAL A 63 12.63 19.18 21.67
C VAL A 63 11.56 18.10 21.71
N LEU A 64 10.71 18.09 22.73
CA LEU A 64 9.60 17.16 22.84
C LEU A 64 8.61 17.30 21.68
N GLN A 65 8.30 18.54 21.29
CA GLN A 65 7.41 18.83 20.16
C GLN A 65 7.98 18.34 18.83
N ILE A 66 9.29 18.55 18.58
CA ILE A 66 9.98 18.03 17.38
C ILE A 66 9.98 16.51 17.40
N PHE A 67 10.30 15.88 18.52
CA PHE A 67 10.29 14.44 18.66
C PHE A 67 8.90 13.85 18.37
N LEU A 68 7.85 14.44 18.94
CA LEU A 68 6.47 14.05 18.72
C LEU A 68 6.07 14.24 17.24
N LEU A 69 6.46 15.36 16.62
CA LEU A 69 6.22 15.63 15.21
C LEU A 69 6.88 14.56 14.32
N LEU A 70 8.15 14.23 14.57
CA LEU A 70 8.87 13.20 13.83
C LEU A 70 8.21 11.82 14.02
N THR A 71 7.76 11.50 15.22
CA THR A 71 7.06 10.25 15.50
C THR A 71 5.75 10.16 14.70
N VAL A 72 4.94 11.23 14.72
CA VAL A 72 3.70 11.29 13.94
C VAL A 72 3.98 11.20 12.45
N LEU A 73 4.97 11.92 11.95
CA LEU A 73 5.37 11.91 10.54
C LEU A 73 5.85 10.52 10.09
N SER A 74 6.51 9.78 10.96
CA SER A 74 6.95 8.40 10.69
C SER A 74 5.79 7.41 10.59
N ILE A 75 4.74 7.57 11.38
CA ILE A 75 3.58 6.67 11.42
C ILE A 75 2.52 7.05 10.38
N ALA A 76 2.44 8.33 10.01
CA ALA A 76 1.40 8.86 9.12
C ALA A 76 1.25 8.08 7.79
N PRO A 77 2.32 7.72 7.05
CA PRO A 77 2.18 6.96 5.80
C PRO A 77 1.53 5.59 6.00
N ALA A 78 1.87 4.89 7.08
CA ALA A 78 1.31 3.58 7.41
C ALA A 78 -0.20 3.70 7.71
N LEU A 79 -0.60 4.70 8.49
CA LEU A 79 -2.00 4.96 8.79
C LEU A 79 -2.80 5.31 7.53
N LEU A 80 -2.25 6.17 6.66
CA LEU A 80 -2.91 6.54 5.40
C LEU A 80 -3.14 5.31 4.51
N ILE A 81 -2.15 4.44 4.37
CA ILE A 81 -2.28 3.19 3.60
C ILE A 81 -3.37 2.29 4.22
N MET A 82 -3.39 2.18 5.56
CA MET A 82 -4.38 1.36 6.27
C MET A 82 -5.82 1.91 6.18
N MET A 83 -6.01 3.20 5.90
CA MET A 83 -7.33 3.83 5.72
C MET A 83 -7.85 3.75 4.27
N THR A 84 -7.15 3.05 3.39
CA THR A 84 -7.49 2.90 1.97
C THR A 84 -7.83 1.46 1.61
N SER A 85 -8.14 1.20 0.33
CA SER A 85 -8.37 -0.14 -0.20
C SER A 85 -7.12 -1.04 -0.22
N PHE A 86 -5.95 -0.51 0.09
CA PHE A 86 -4.66 -1.20 -0.02
C PHE A 86 -4.61 -2.53 0.74
N THR A 87 -5.11 -2.54 1.97
CA THR A 87 -5.03 -3.72 2.85
C THR A 87 -5.71 -4.94 2.23
N ARG A 88 -6.94 -4.79 1.73
CA ARG A 88 -7.67 -5.89 1.07
C ARG A 88 -6.94 -6.38 -0.17
N ILE A 89 -6.51 -5.46 -1.04
CA ILE A 89 -5.86 -5.79 -2.31
C ILE A 89 -4.54 -6.51 -2.06
N ALA A 90 -3.70 -5.98 -1.18
CA ALA A 90 -2.40 -6.57 -0.86
C ALA A 90 -2.50 -7.99 -0.30
N ILE A 91 -3.46 -8.24 0.59
CA ILE A 91 -3.70 -9.57 1.16
C ILE A 91 -4.19 -10.55 0.10
N VAL A 92 -5.21 -10.17 -0.70
CA VAL A 92 -5.77 -11.05 -1.71
C VAL A 92 -4.71 -11.43 -2.76
N LEU A 93 -3.94 -10.46 -3.26
CA LEU A 93 -2.87 -10.72 -4.22
C LEU A 93 -1.74 -11.57 -3.62
N SER A 94 -1.41 -11.38 -2.34
CA SER A 94 -0.39 -12.18 -1.64
C SER A 94 -0.84 -13.63 -1.46
N VAL A 95 -2.09 -13.86 -1.07
CA VAL A 95 -2.66 -15.20 -0.91
C VAL A 95 -2.84 -15.88 -2.28
N LEU A 96 -3.22 -15.14 -3.32
CA LEU A 96 -3.29 -15.66 -4.68
C LEU A 96 -1.96 -16.27 -5.13
N ARG A 97 -0.84 -15.57 -4.91
CA ARG A 97 0.50 -16.09 -5.23
C ARG A 97 0.77 -17.42 -4.52
N GLN A 98 0.39 -17.51 -3.24
CA GLN A 98 0.53 -18.74 -2.47
C GLN A 98 -0.37 -19.85 -2.99
N ALA A 99 -1.61 -19.53 -3.37
CA ALA A 99 -2.58 -20.49 -3.91
C ALA A 99 -2.10 -21.16 -5.21
N ILE A 100 -1.49 -20.37 -6.11
CA ILE A 100 -0.89 -20.89 -7.35
C ILE A 100 0.30 -21.82 -7.07
N GLY A 101 0.92 -21.74 -5.89
CA GLY A 101 2.06 -22.57 -5.51
C GLY A 101 3.42 -21.96 -5.85
N THR A 102 3.45 -20.73 -6.31
CA THR A 102 4.71 -19.99 -6.58
C THR A 102 5.13 -19.22 -5.34
N HIS A 103 6.16 -19.69 -4.64
CA HIS A 103 6.62 -19.05 -3.40
C HIS A 103 7.36 -17.72 -3.62
N SER A 104 7.96 -17.53 -4.80
CA SER A 104 8.83 -16.38 -5.11
C SER A 104 8.39 -15.54 -6.33
N MET A 105 7.47 -16.02 -7.15
CA MET A 105 7.03 -15.35 -8.38
C MET A 105 5.51 -15.08 -8.36
N PRO A 106 5.04 -13.85 -8.63
CA PRO A 106 5.80 -12.62 -8.84
C PRO A 106 6.48 -12.11 -7.55
N PRO A 107 7.61 -11.36 -7.64
CA PRO A 107 8.27 -10.76 -6.49
C PRO A 107 7.35 -9.87 -5.65
N ASN A 108 7.63 -9.73 -4.34
CA ASN A 108 6.82 -8.90 -3.43
C ASN A 108 6.65 -7.47 -3.93
N GLN A 109 7.70 -6.90 -4.53
CA GLN A 109 7.68 -5.53 -5.07
C GLN A 109 6.62 -5.36 -6.16
N ILE A 110 6.44 -6.37 -7.03
CA ILE A 110 5.43 -6.32 -8.10
C ILE A 110 4.02 -6.41 -7.49
N ILE A 111 3.80 -7.29 -6.51
CA ILE A 111 2.51 -7.42 -5.82
C ILE A 111 2.16 -6.12 -5.08
N LEU A 112 3.10 -5.56 -4.34
CA LEU A 112 2.90 -4.29 -3.61
C LEU A 112 2.70 -3.12 -4.59
N GLY A 113 3.48 -3.07 -5.67
CA GLY A 113 3.31 -2.05 -6.72
C GLY A 113 1.93 -2.11 -7.38
N LEU A 114 1.47 -3.32 -7.74
CA LEU A 114 0.13 -3.53 -8.30
C LEU A 114 -0.97 -3.17 -7.28
N ALA A 115 -0.79 -3.54 -6.01
CA ALA A 115 -1.73 -3.19 -4.95
C ALA A 115 -1.83 -1.68 -4.75
N LEU A 116 -0.72 -0.95 -4.76
CA LEU A 116 -0.70 0.51 -4.71
C LEU A 116 -1.39 1.14 -5.92
N PHE A 117 -1.07 0.66 -7.13
CA PHE A 117 -1.67 1.17 -8.36
C PHE A 117 -3.20 1.00 -8.36
N LEU A 118 -3.68 -0.19 -8.01
CA LEU A 118 -5.11 -0.44 -7.88
C LEU A 118 -5.76 0.39 -6.77
N THR A 119 -5.03 0.63 -5.68
CA THR A 119 -5.49 1.51 -4.60
C THR A 119 -5.70 2.93 -5.09
N PHE A 120 -4.76 3.49 -5.84
CA PHE A 120 -4.93 4.83 -6.44
C PHE A 120 -6.14 4.89 -7.35
N PHE A 121 -6.34 3.87 -8.17
CA PHE A 121 -7.49 3.79 -9.07
C PHE A 121 -8.83 3.72 -8.32
N ILE A 122 -8.94 2.87 -7.31
CA ILE A 122 -10.16 2.71 -6.51
C ILE A 122 -10.45 3.94 -5.66
N MET A 123 -9.40 4.57 -5.11
CA MET A 123 -9.53 5.75 -4.25
C MET A 123 -9.65 7.06 -5.04
N ALA A 124 -9.53 7.04 -6.39
CA ALA A 124 -9.62 8.24 -7.22
C ALA A 124 -10.85 9.12 -6.90
N PRO A 125 -12.09 8.58 -6.81
CA PRO A 125 -13.27 9.40 -6.48
C PRO A 125 -13.23 9.97 -5.05
N VAL A 126 -12.51 9.34 -4.12
CA VAL A 126 -12.34 9.86 -2.75
C VAL A 126 -11.35 11.02 -2.77
N TRP A 127 -10.25 10.89 -3.49
CA TRP A 127 -9.23 11.94 -3.64
C TRP A 127 -9.78 13.16 -4.39
N GLU A 128 -10.63 12.95 -5.38
CA GLU A 128 -11.31 14.05 -6.07
C GLU A 128 -12.16 14.88 -5.11
N LYS A 129 -12.93 14.21 -4.22
CA LYS A 129 -13.70 14.90 -3.18
C LYS A 129 -12.82 15.62 -2.17
N VAL A 130 -11.72 15.00 -1.73
CA VAL A 130 -10.75 15.67 -0.85
C VAL A 130 -10.18 16.92 -1.51
N ASN A 131 -9.86 16.85 -2.81
CA ASN A 131 -9.35 18.00 -3.54
C ASN A 131 -10.37 19.13 -3.63
N THR A 132 -11.62 18.82 -4.01
CA THR A 132 -12.68 19.82 -4.24
C THR A 132 -13.26 20.41 -2.94
N GLU A 133 -13.39 19.60 -1.88
CA GLU A 133 -14.03 20.02 -0.64
C GLU A 133 -13.05 20.58 0.41
N ALA A 134 -11.74 20.29 0.26
CA ALA A 134 -10.76 20.69 1.24
C ALA A 134 -9.55 21.42 0.65
N ILE A 135 -8.87 20.86 -0.35
CA ILE A 135 -7.59 21.40 -0.84
C ILE A 135 -7.82 22.70 -1.63
N GLN A 136 -8.73 22.68 -2.61
CA GLN A 136 -9.00 23.87 -3.42
C GLN A 136 -9.51 25.05 -2.59
N PRO A 137 -10.56 24.92 -1.73
CA PRO A 137 -11.01 26.04 -0.90
C PRO A 137 -9.95 26.56 0.08
N TYR A 138 -9.04 25.68 0.54
CA TYR A 138 -7.93 26.09 1.38
C TYR A 138 -6.90 26.94 0.61
N LEU A 139 -6.55 26.53 -0.62
CA LEU A 139 -5.62 27.27 -1.49
C LEU A 139 -6.20 28.63 -1.91
N GLU A 140 -7.52 28.70 -2.11
CA GLU A 140 -8.26 29.93 -2.41
C GLU A 140 -8.48 30.81 -1.16
N LYS A 141 -8.01 30.34 0.02
CA LYS A 141 -8.15 31.05 1.32
C LYS A 141 -9.59 31.25 1.78
N GLU A 142 -10.52 30.44 1.28
CA GLU A 142 -11.93 30.47 1.68
C GLU A 142 -12.16 29.80 3.04
N ILE A 143 -11.33 28.82 3.39
CA ILE A 143 -11.42 28.06 4.64
C ILE A 143 -10.09 28.07 5.40
N THR A 144 -10.20 27.90 6.72
CA THR A 144 -9.02 27.79 7.59
C THR A 144 -8.37 26.41 7.48
N GLN A 145 -7.09 26.29 7.88
CA GLN A 145 -6.38 25.00 7.91
C GLN A 145 -7.14 23.92 8.71
N LYS A 146 -7.75 24.29 9.83
CA LYS A 146 -8.54 23.38 10.66
C LYS A 146 -9.77 22.86 9.90
N GLN A 147 -10.51 23.75 9.23
CA GLN A 147 -11.67 23.38 8.41
C GLN A 147 -11.27 22.52 7.22
N ALA A 148 -10.13 22.84 6.57
CA ALA A 148 -9.61 22.04 5.46
C ALA A 148 -9.31 20.60 5.91
N LEU A 149 -8.67 20.44 7.07
CA LEU A 149 -8.39 19.12 7.63
C LEU A 149 -9.68 18.35 7.95
N GLU A 150 -10.64 18.98 8.61
CA GLU A 150 -11.95 18.37 8.91
C GLU A 150 -12.69 17.95 7.63
N ASN A 151 -12.70 18.81 6.61
CA ASN A 151 -13.32 18.51 5.32
C ASN A 151 -12.59 17.39 4.56
N ALA A 152 -11.25 17.34 4.61
CA ALA A 152 -10.47 16.27 3.98
C ALA A 152 -10.77 14.88 4.59
N PHE A 153 -11.02 14.83 5.88
CA PHE A 153 -11.37 13.57 6.55
C PHE A 153 -12.78 13.05 6.22
N LYS A 154 -13.73 13.90 5.86
CA LYS A 154 -15.12 13.49 5.57
C LYS A 154 -15.23 12.44 4.45
N PRO A 155 -14.67 12.64 3.24
CA PRO A 155 -14.71 11.65 2.18
C PRO A 155 -14.03 10.32 2.56
N ILE A 156 -12.91 10.38 3.29
CA ILE A 156 -12.16 9.22 3.75
C ILE A 156 -12.98 8.45 4.78
N ARG A 157 -13.60 9.11 5.74
CA ARG A 157 -14.51 8.50 6.72
C ARG A 157 -15.71 7.85 6.03
N SER A 158 -16.31 8.54 5.04
CA SER A 158 -17.41 8.01 4.26
C SER A 158 -17.04 6.71 3.55
N PHE A 159 -15.86 6.65 2.93
CA PHE A 159 -15.31 5.44 2.33
C PHE A 159 -15.13 4.32 3.36
N MET A 160 -14.51 4.60 4.50
CA MET A 160 -14.32 3.61 5.57
C MET A 160 -15.67 3.08 6.09
N PHE A 161 -16.66 3.94 6.34
CA PHE A 161 -17.98 3.50 6.77
C PHE A 161 -18.69 2.61 5.75
N LYS A 162 -18.55 2.89 4.45
CA LYS A 162 -19.12 2.07 3.39
C LYS A 162 -18.56 0.64 3.37
N GLN A 163 -17.28 0.50 3.73
CA GLN A 163 -16.57 -0.78 3.70
C GLN A 163 -16.57 -1.50 5.06
N THR A 164 -16.88 -0.79 6.16
CA THR A 164 -16.91 -1.38 7.51
C THR A 164 -18.22 -2.10 7.75
N ARG A 165 -18.14 -3.34 8.22
CA ARG A 165 -19.33 -4.11 8.59
C ARG A 165 -19.87 -3.64 9.94
N GLU A 166 -21.18 -3.52 10.03
CA GLU A 166 -21.87 -3.05 11.23
C GLU A 166 -21.49 -3.87 12.47
N LYS A 167 -21.31 -5.19 12.31
CA LYS A 167 -20.95 -6.09 13.41
C LYS A 167 -19.56 -5.79 13.98
N ASP A 168 -18.57 -5.50 13.11
CA ASP A 168 -17.22 -5.18 13.55
C ASP A 168 -17.17 -3.79 14.20
N LEU A 169 -17.94 -2.84 13.65
CA LEU A 169 -18.07 -1.51 14.21
C LEU A 169 -18.73 -1.53 15.59
N ALA A 170 -19.84 -2.27 15.74
CA ALA A 170 -20.54 -2.40 17.02
C ALA A 170 -19.65 -3.00 18.12
N MET A 171 -18.88 -4.03 17.79
CA MET A 171 -17.95 -4.66 18.71
C MET A 171 -16.90 -3.65 19.22
N LEU A 172 -16.31 -2.84 18.33
CA LEU A 172 -15.26 -1.88 18.73
C LEU A 172 -15.86 -0.67 19.47
N VAL A 173 -17.07 -0.26 19.16
CA VAL A 173 -17.80 0.75 19.95
C VAL A 173 -18.02 0.26 21.37
N GLU A 174 -18.43 -1.00 21.56
CA GLU A 174 -18.62 -1.61 22.88
C GLU A 174 -17.31 -1.68 23.67
N ILE A 175 -16.23 -2.15 23.04
CA ILE A 175 -14.89 -2.23 23.68
C ILE A 175 -14.35 -0.84 24.07
N SER A 176 -14.66 0.19 23.29
CA SER A 176 -14.15 1.55 23.53
C SER A 176 -14.81 2.27 24.70
N ASN A 177 -15.81 1.66 25.36
CA ASN A 177 -16.62 2.28 26.41
C ASN A 177 -17.20 3.66 26.02
N THR A 178 -17.32 3.93 24.73
CA THR A 178 -17.90 5.17 24.21
C THR A 178 -19.42 5.12 24.40
N ALA A 179 -20.02 6.25 24.78
CA ALA A 179 -21.47 6.37 24.82
C ALA A 179 -22.07 5.92 23.48
N ARG A 180 -23.17 5.15 23.52
CA ARG A 180 -23.78 4.57 22.32
C ARG A 180 -24.04 5.66 21.29
N PRO A 181 -23.35 5.64 20.12
CA PRO A 181 -23.49 6.69 19.12
C PRO A 181 -24.90 6.68 18.55
N LYS A 182 -25.50 7.85 18.39
CA LYS A 182 -26.83 8.01 17.76
C LYS A 182 -26.71 8.03 16.24
N ASN A 183 -25.62 8.59 15.73
CA ASN A 183 -25.33 8.74 14.32
C ASN A 183 -23.92 8.23 13.97
N LYS A 184 -23.67 8.01 12.67
CA LYS A 184 -22.34 7.66 12.16
C LYS A 184 -21.26 8.72 12.46
N ASP A 185 -21.68 9.98 12.51
CA ASP A 185 -20.79 11.11 12.76
C ASP A 185 -20.28 11.16 14.22
N ASP A 186 -21.08 10.62 15.15
CA ASP A 186 -20.73 10.54 16.58
C ASP A 186 -19.62 9.50 16.87
N ILE A 187 -19.33 8.62 15.92
CA ILE A 187 -18.32 7.57 16.09
C ILE A 187 -16.92 8.17 15.95
N PRO A 188 -16.06 8.08 16.98
CA PRO A 188 -14.70 8.59 16.90
C PRO A 188 -13.89 7.89 15.79
N THR A 189 -13.02 8.64 15.11
CA THR A 189 -12.13 8.07 14.09
C THR A 189 -11.19 7.00 14.66
N SER A 190 -10.82 7.11 15.95
CA SER A 190 -10.04 6.12 16.69
C SER A 190 -10.73 4.76 16.82
N VAL A 191 -12.06 4.72 16.76
CA VAL A 191 -12.87 3.48 16.74
C VAL A 191 -13.11 3.02 15.31
N LEU A 192 -13.35 3.95 14.40
CA LEU A 192 -13.64 3.64 13.01
C LEU A 192 -12.45 2.98 12.28
N ILE A 193 -11.23 3.50 12.46
CA ILE A 193 -10.03 2.96 11.78
C ILE A 193 -9.82 1.47 12.09
N PRO A 194 -9.73 1.03 13.36
CA PRO A 194 -9.54 -0.40 13.65
C PRO A 194 -10.75 -1.25 13.24
N SER A 195 -11.97 -0.72 13.31
CA SER A 195 -13.17 -1.42 12.81
C SER A 195 -13.08 -1.67 11.31
N PHE A 196 -12.66 -0.66 10.55
CA PHE A 196 -12.45 -0.74 9.11
C PHE A 196 -11.37 -1.77 8.78
N ILE A 197 -10.20 -1.70 9.44
CA ILE A 197 -9.09 -2.64 9.22
C ILE A 197 -9.55 -4.09 9.49
N LEU A 198 -10.28 -4.33 10.57
CA LEU A 198 -10.81 -5.65 10.91
C LEU A 198 -11.79 -6.17 9.83
N SER A 199 -12.66 -5.29 9.35
CA SER A 199 -13.60 -5.62 8.27
C SER A 199 -12.89 -5.92 6.95
N GLU A 200 -11.86 -5.13 6.60
CA GLU A 200 -11.03 -5.33 5.42
C GLU A 200 -10.25 -6.65 5.49
N LEU A 201 -9.63 -6.95 6.63
CA LEU A 201 -8.95 -8.23 6.86
C LEU A 201 -9.90 -9.41 6.64
N LYS A 202 -11.07 -9.37 7.25
CA LYS A 202 -12.04 -10.47 7.11
C LYS A 202 -12.53 -10.61 5.68
N THR A 203 -12.84 -9.51 5.00
CA THR A 203 -13.27 -9.52 3.60
C THR A 203 -12.16 -10.05 2.69
N ALA A 204 -10.92 -9.59 2.92
CA ALA A 204 -9.74 -10.06 2.19
C ALA A 204 -9.54 -11.57 2.34
N PHE A 205 -9.64 -12.10 3.56
CA PHE A 205 -9.51 -13.54 3.79
C PHE A 205 -10.67 -14.35 3.19
N GLN A 206 -11.89 -13.82 3.20
CA GLN A 206 -13.02 -14.48 2.54
C GLN A 206 -12.80 -14.57 1.02
N MET A 207 -12.37 -13.46 0.38
CA MET A 207 -12.06 -13.46 -1.05
C MET A 207 -10.87 -14.38 -1.35
N ALA A 208 -9.81 -14.30 -0.57
CA ALA A 208 -8.63 -15.13 -0.70
C ALA A 208 -8.97 -16.62 -0.57
N PHE A 209 -9.82 -16.99 0.36
CA PHE A 209 -10.29 -18.36 0.53
C PHE A 209 -11.03 -18.86 -0.71
N MET A 210 -11.97 -18.07 -1.24
CA MET A 210 -12.70 -18.41 -2.47
C MET A 210 -11.75 -18.64 -3.66
N LEU A 211 -10.70 -17.81 -3.77
CA LEU A 211 -9.67 -17.95 -4.80
C LEU A 211 -8.77 -19.18 -4.58
N TYR A 212 -8.58 -19.58 -3.32
CA TYR A 212 -7.74 -20.74 -2.98
C TYR A 212 -8.39 -22.08 -3.32
N VAL A 213 -9.72 -22.18 -3.19
CA VAL A 213 -10.47 -23.43 -3.36
C VAL A 213 -10.17 -24.16 -4.67
N PRO A 214 -10.23 -23.54 -5.87
CA PRO A 214 -9.97 -24.27 -7.12
C PRO A 214 -8.54 -24.83 -7.19
N PHE A 215 -7.55 -24.14 -6.65
CA PHE A 215 -6.18 -24.63 -6.62
C PHE A 215 -5.99 -25.77 -5.62
N LEU A 216 -6.72 -25.74 -4.51
CA LEU A 216 -6.71 -26.82 -3.53
C LEU A 216 -7.32 -28.10 -4.10
N VAL A 217 -8.37 -27.98 -4.92
CA VAL A 217 -8.96 -29.15 -5.61
C VAL A 217 -7.93 -29.80 -6.54
N ILE A 218 -7.16 -29.00 -7.29
CA ILE A 218 -6.08 -29.53 -8.15
C ILE A 218 -5.04 -30.29 -7.31
N ASP A 219 -4.61 -29.71 -6.16
CA ASP A 219 -3.67 -30.40 -5.26
C ASP A 219 -4.20 -31.75 -4.79
N MET A 220 -5.46 -31.81 -4.40
CA MET A 220 -6.09 -33.03 -3.92
C MET A 220 -6.19 -34.09 -5.03
N VAL A 221 -6.57 -33.70 -6.25
CA VAL A 221 -6.65 -34.62 -7.40
C VAL A 221 -5.26 -35.18 -7.73
N VAL A 222 -4.25 -34.32 -7.83
CA VAL A 222 -2.87 -34.73 -8.11
C VAL A 222 -2.35 -35.66 -7.00
N ALA A 223 -2.60 -35.30 -5.73
CA ALA A 223 -2.19 -36.14 -4.60
C ALA A 223 -2.84 -37.54 -4.65
N SER A 224 -4.15 -37.64 -4.95
CA SER A 224 -4.85 -38.93 -5.05
C SER A 224 -4.31 -39.81 -6.20
N VAL A 225 -4.00 -39.21 -7.34
CA VAL A 225 -3.39 -39.93 -8.48
C VAL A 225 -2.01 -40.44 -8.10
N LEU A 226 -1.14 -39.64 -7.52
CA LEU A 226 0.20 -40.06 -7.10
C LEU A 226 0.16 -41.18 -6.07
N LEU A 227 -0.75 -41.07 -5.08
CA LEU A 227 -0.96 -42.15 -4.10
C LEU A 227 -1.41 -43.45 -4.75
N SER A 228 -2.33 -43.40 -5.71
CA SER A 228 -2.82 -44.60 -6.42
C SER A 228 -1.73 -45.30 -7.26
N MET A 229 -0.75 -44.50 -7.74
CA MET A 229 0.42 -45.03 -8.48
C MET A 229 1.56 -45.51 -7.56
N GLY A 230 1.39 -45.41 -6.23
CA GLY A 230 2.42 -45.80 -5.25
C GLY A 230 3.59 -44.82 -5.12
N MET A 231 3.46 -43.63 -5.70
CA MET A 231 4.53 -42.59 -5.72
C MET A 231 4.48 -41.68 -4.46
N MET A 232 4.60 -42.29 -3.26
CA MET A 232 4.47 -41.58 -1.98
C MET A 232 5.62 -40.59 -1.69
N MET A 233 6.79 -40.75 -2.32
CA MET A 233 7.96 -39.89 -2.05
C MET A 233 7.96 -38.59 -2.84
N LEU A 234 7.13 -38.44 -3.86
CA LEU A 234 7.05 -37.21 -4.64
C LEU A 234 6.11 -36.19 -3.98
N PRO A 235 6.57 -34.99 -3.70
CA PRO A 235 5.71 -33.93 -3.13
C PRO A 235 4.63 -33.53 -4.15
N PRO A 236 3.33 -33.73 -3.84
CA PRO A 236 2.22 -33.44 -4.79
C PRO A 236 2.21 -31.99 -5.29
N ILE A 237 2.65 -31.04 -4.46
CA ILE A 237 2.72 -29.61 -4.78
C ILE A 237 3.62 -29.32 -5.99
N MET A 238 4.73 -30.06 -6.17
CA MET A 238 5.64 -29.90 -7.31
C MET A 238 4.99 -30.34 -8.62
N ILE A 239 4.17 -31.39 -8.55
CA ILE A 239 3.48 -31.94 -9.72
C ILE A 239 2.22 -31.15 -10.06
N SER A 240 1.53 -30.60 -9.06
CA SER A 240 0.31 -29.79 -9.27
C SER A 240 0.58 -28.40 -9.82
N LEU A 241 1.77 -27.83 -9.60
CA LEU A 241 2.12 -26.46 -9.99
C LEU A 241 1.91 -26.16 -11.48
N PRO A 242 2.38 -26.99 -12.45
CA PRO A 242 2.10 -26.75 -13.87
C PRO A 242 0.60 -26.71 -14.20
N PHE A 243 -0.19 -27.58 -13.58
CA PHE A 243 -1.64 -27.62 -13.80
C PHE A 243 -2.34 -26.40 -13.24
N LYS A 244 -1.91 -25.89 -12.07
CA LYS A 244 -2.40 -24.64 -11.49
C LYS A 244 -2.10 -23.44 -12.36
N LEU A 245 -0.86 -23.32 -12.85
CA LEU A 245 -0.46 -22.26 -13.77
C LEU A 245 -1.26 -22.32 -15.08
N MET A 246 -1.42 -23.51 -15.65
CA MET A 246 -2.20 -23.70 -16.88
C MET A 246 -3.66 -23.29 -16.66
N LEU A 247 -4.31 -23.73 -15.58
CA LEU A 247 -5.68 -23.34 -15.25
C LEU A 247 -5.78 -21.81 -15.11
N PHE A 248 -4.84 -21.20 -14.38
CA PHE A 248 -4.83 -19.77 -14.11
C PHE A 248 -4.71 -18.94 -15.40
N VAL A 249 -3.85 -19.37 -16.33
CA VAL A 249 -3.68 -18.71 -17.64
C VAL A 249 -4.90 -18.94 -18.54
N LEU A 250 -5.43 -20.17 -18.63
CA LEU A 250 -6.59 -20.46 -19.46
C LEU A 250 -7.87 -19.76 -18.99
N ALA A 251 -8.02 -19.55 -17.68
CA ALA A 251 -9.16 -18.83 -17.10
C ALA A 251 -8.99 -17.30 -17.14
N ASP A 252 -7.90 -16.77 -17.71
CA ASP A 252 -7.55 -15.34 -17.62
C ASP A 252 -7.60 -14.83 -16.17
N GLY A 253 -6.89 -15.53 -15.29
CA GLY A 253 -6.97 -15.36 -13.84
C GLY A 253 -6.66 -13.94 -13.37
N TRP A 254 -5.71 -13.23 -13.99
CA TRP A 254 -5.39 -11.86 -13.63
C TRP A 254 -6.58 -10.91 -13.88
N TYR A 255 -7.22 -11.02 -15.03
CA TYR A 255 -8.37 -10.20 -15.39
C TYR A 255 -9.54 -10.44 -14.42
N LEU A 256 -9.85 -11.71 -14.14
CA LEU A 256 -10.95 -12.07 -13.23
C LEU A 256 -10.70 -11.55 -11.82
N ILE A 257 -9.48 -11.67 -11.31
CA ILE A 257 -9.15 -11.30 -9.93
C ILE A 257 -9.11 -9.78 -9.77
N VAL A 258 -8.42 -9.08 -10.66
CA VAL A 258 -8.37 -7.61 -10.62
C VAL A 258 -9.78 -7.04 -10.79
N GLY A 259 -10.56 -7.56 -11.74
CA GLY A 259 -11.95 -7.15 -11.95
C GLY A 259 -12.84 -7.39 -10.72
N SER A 260 -12.70 -8.55 -10.06
CA SER A 260 -13.44 -8.88 -8.83
C SER A 260 -13.04 -7.99 -7.65
N LEU A 261 -11.74 -7.72 -7.51
CA LEU A 261 -11.22 -6.81 -6.48
C LEU A 261 -11.78 -5.41 -6.64
N VAL A 262 -11.70 -4.83 -7.83
CA VAL A 262 -12.23 -3.48 -8.09
C VAL A 262 -13.73 -3.42 -7.83
N LYS A 263 -14.50 -4.39 -8.33
CA LYS A 263 -15.95 -4.48 -8.12
C LYS A 263 -16.33 -4.67 -6.64
N SER A 264 -15.46 -5.20 -5.81
CA SER A 264 -15.75 -5.41 -4.39
C SER A 264 -15.82 -4.13 -3.56
N PHE A 265 -15.41 -2.99 -4.11
CA PHE A 265 -15.45 -1.67 -3.47
C PHE A 265 -16.58 -0.77 -4.01
N GLY A 266 -17.22 -1.16 -5.14
CA GLY A 266 -18.25 -0.39 -5.83
C GLY A 266 -19.66 -0.59 -5.31
#